data_e173e68f162124db359df47cac2db243
#
_entry.id   e173e68f162124db359df47cac2db243
#
_cell.length_a   1.000
_cell.length_b   1.000
_cell.length_c   1.000
_cell.angle_alpha   90.00
_cell.angle_beta   90.00
_cell.angle_gamma   90.00
#
_symmetry.space_group_name_H-M   'P 1'
#
loop_
_entity.id
_entity.type
_entity.pdbx_description
1 polymer ?
#
loop_
_entity_poly.entity_id
_entity_poly.type
_entity_poly.pdbx_seq_one_letter_code
_entity_poly.pdbx_strand_id
1 'polypeptide(L)'
;SVVDFYRNTPQRRYAQNAPFAKPPIKLSTKDRWGTKWCWPDPEFEGVLPIDDSDMGCSCKEPKCEIREAWTRQNKGIEILGEDAITDNGQEAFNLLSATKIENVILCGVHLNMCVLGRPFGIRQMVKLGKNVALMRDMTDTMYNPQRPPGVDHFTGTDLVVAHVERYWCPTFTSADLTGKKPFRFAADKR
;
A
#
# COMPACT_ATOMS: atom_id res chain seq x y z
N SER A 1 13.99 -6.01 9.44
CA SER A 1 12.72 -5.50 8.88
C SER A 1 11.78 -5.03 10.00
N VAL A 2 10.73 -4.30 9.62
CA VAL A 2 9.68 -3.88 10.60
C VAL A 2 9.05 -5.09 11.28
N VAL A 3 8.77 -6.13 10.54
CA VAL A 3 8.16 -7.36 11.07
C VAL A 3 9.09 -8.08 12.05
N ASP A 4 10.39 -8.07 11.81
CA ASP A 4 11.38 -8.65 12.74
C ASP A 4 11.40 -7.93 14.08
N PHE A 5 11.21 -6.61 14.09
CA PHE A 5 11.10 -5.85 15.33
C PHE A 5 9.94 -6.34 16.20
N TYR A 6 8.83 -6.71 15.57
CA TYR A 6 7.62 -7.17 16.26
C TYR A 6 7.51 -8.70 16.41
N ARG A 7 8.55 -9.48 16.06
CA ARG A 7 8.51 -10.96 16.01
C ARG A 7 7.98 -11.65 17.26
N ASN A 8 8.17 -11.05 18.43
CA ASN A 8 7.76 -11.64 19.73
C ASN A 8 6.44 -11.05 20.26
N THR A 9 5.74 -10.22 19.49
CA THR A 9 4.50 -9.59 19.93
C THR A 9 3.27 -10.49 19.73
N PRO A 10 2.19 -10.29 20.51
CA PRO A 10 0.92 -10.97 20.28
C PRO A 10 0.37 -10.73 18.88
N GLN A 11 0.48 -9.51 18.36
CA GLN A 11 -0.02 -9.09 17.04
C GLN A 11 0.69 -9.83 15.90
N ARG A 12 1.99 -10.07 16.04
CA ARG A 12 2.74 -10.88 15.06
C ARG A 12 2.33 -12.35 15.14
N ARG A 13 2.19 -12.90 16.33
CA ARG A 13 1.71 -14.28 16.52
C ARG A 13 0.29 -14.46 16.04
N TYR A 14 -0.57 -13.48 16.22
CA TYR A 14 -1.93 -13.50 15.70
C TYR A 14 -1.96 -13.68 14.17
N ALA A 15 -1.14 -12.91 13.45
CA ALA A 15 -1.02 -13.05 12.02
C ALA A 15 -0.48 -14.42 11.60
N GLN A 16 0.56 -14.92 12.27
CA GLN A 16 1.20 -16.21 11.95
C GLN A 16 0.30 -17.42 12.18
N ASN A 17 -0.54 -17.36 13.20
CA ASN A 17 -1.39 -18.47 13.65
C ASN A 17 -2.77 -18.49 12.98
N ALA A 18 -3.07 -17.54 12.09
CA ALA A 18 -4.34 -17.56 11.37
C ALA A 18 -4.49 -18.84 10.56
N PRO A 19 -5.65 -19.53 10.62
CA PRO A 19 -5.88 -20.76 9.88
C PRO A 19 -5.66 -20.58 8.39
N PHE A 20 -5.00 -21.52 7.74
CA PHE A 20 -4.73 -21.45 6.31
C PHE A 20 -6.05 -21.35 5.52
N ALA A 21 -6.15 -20.35 4.67
CA ALA A 21 -7.23 -20.16 3.71
C ALA A 21 -6.68 -20.33 2.28
N LYS A 22 -7.32 -21.20 1.51
CA LYS A 22 -6.96 -21.40 0.11
C LYS A 22 -7.37 -20.17 -0.71
N PRO A 23 -6.45 -19.52 -1.41
CA PRO A 23 -6.80 -18.41 -2.29
C PRO A 23 -7.76 -18.85 -3.40
N PRO A 24 -8.73 -18.01 -3.79
CA PRO A 24 -9.76 -18.37 -4.81
C PRO A 24 -9.19 -18.45 -6.22
N ILE A 25 -8.04 -17.88 -6.48
CA ILE A 25 -7.40 -17.81 -7.80
C ILE A 25 -5.97 -18.33 -7.74
N LYS A 26 -5.48 -18.84 -8.88
CA LYS A 26 -4.03 -18.98 -9.07
C LYS A 26 -3.44 -17.56 -9.07
N LEU A 27 -2.62 -17.28 -8.08
CA LEU A 27 -1.96 -16.01 -8.01
C LEU A 27 -1.03 -15.87 -9.21
N SER A 28 -1.18 -14.79 -9.97
CA SER A 28 -0.43 -14.54 -11.21
C SER A 28 1.06 -14.36 -11.01
N THR A 29 1.50 -14.18 -9.80
CA THR A 29 2.92 -14.23 -9.45
C THR A 29 3.32 -15.69 -9.49
N LYS A 30 3.82 -16.12 -10.66
CA LYS A 30 4.43 -17.43 -10.82
C LYS A 30 5.18 -17.79 -9.55
N ASP A 31 4.63 -18.71 -8.80
CA ASP A 31 5.23 -19.45 -7.70
C ASP A 31 5.39 -18.79 -6.34
N ARG A 32 5.09 -17.51 -6.12
CA ARG A 32 5.42 -16.89 -4.82
C ARG A 32 4.55 -15.69 -4.48
N TRP A 33 3.41 -15.92 -4.03
CA TRP A 33 2.83 -14.87 -3.25
C TRP A 33 3.43 -14.85 -1.82
N GLY A 34 3.06 -14.62 -0.81
CA GLY A 34 3.79 -14.47 0.44
C GLY A 34 4.36 -13.05 0.53
N THR A 35 5.67 -12.88 0.44
CA THR A 35 6.34 -11.57 0.52
C THR A 35 6.64 -10.92 -0.83
N LYS A 36 6.32 -11.58 -1.95
CA LYS A 36 6.62 -11.06 -3.28
C LYS A 36 5.66 -9.96 -3.72
N TRP A 37 6.19 -9.05 -4.55
CA TRP A 37 5.44 -7.96 -5.13
C TRP A 37 4.50 -8.42 -6.24
N CYS A 38 3.32 -7.79 -6.31
CA CYS A 38 2.40 -7.86 -7.42
C CYS A 38 2.69 -6.70 -8.37
N TRP A 39 3.53 -6.95 -9.37
CA TRP A 39 3.93 -5.96 -10.35
C TRP A 39 2.79 -5.60 -11.31
N PRO A 40 2.87 -4.43 -11.98
CA PRO A 40 1.91 -4.05 -13.02
C PRO A 40 1.77 -5.14 -14.06
N ASP A 41 0.52 -5.36 -14.49
CA ASP A 41 0.19 -6.26 -15.58
C ASP A 41 -0.33 -5.42 -16.76
N PRO A 42 0.45 -5.27 -17.84
CA PRO A 42 0.09 -4.41 -18.95
C PRO A 42 -1.21 -4.82 -19.68
N GLU A 43 -1.65 -6.08 -19.51
CA GLU A 43 -2.92 -6.56 -20.03
C GLU A 43 -4.11 -6.11 -19.19
N PHE A 44 -3.87 -5.74 -17.94
CA PHE A 44 -4.91 -5.41 -16.98
C PHE A 44 -4.96 -3.91 -16.62
N GLU A 45 -3.82 -3.26 -16.50
CA GLU A 45 -3.73 -1.85 -16.16
C GLU A 45 -2.79 -1.11 -17.13
N GLY A 46 -3.05 0.17 -17.38
CA GLY A 46 -2.15 1.01 -18.15
C GLY A 46 -0.85 1.32 -17.40
N VAL A 47 0.08 1.96 -18.09
CA VAL A 47 1.32 2.47 -17.50
C VAL A 47 0.97 3.49 -16.42
N LEU A 48 1.74 3.51 -15.33
CA LEU A 48 1.61 4.56 -14.30
C LEU A 48 1.80 5.94 -14.92
N PRO A 49 0.99 6.94 -14.51
CA PRO A 49 1.03 8.27 -15.12
C PRO A 49 2.19 9.15 -14.67
N ILE A 50 3.10 8.61 -13.89
CA ILE A 50 4.30 9.28 -13.37
C ILE A 50 5.55 8.45 -13.65
N ASP A 51 6.68 9.12 -13.83
CA ASP A 51 8.00 8.47 -13.88
C ASP A 51 8.57 8.40 -12.44
N ASP A 52 8.63 7.20 -11.89
CA ASP A 52 9.18 6.90 -10.57
C ASP A 52 10.54 6.18 -10.63
N SER A 53 11.20 6.21 -11.78
CA SER A 53 12.46 5.49 -12.01
C SER A 53 13.63 5.96 -11.13
N ASP A 54 13.55 7.18 -10.58
CA ASP A 54 14.49 7.74 -9.61
C ASP A 54 14.07 7.53 -8.15
N MET A 55 13.04 6.71 -7.91
CA MET A 55 12.47 6.44 -6.58
C MET A 55 11.96 7.71 -5.89
N GLY A 56 11.50 8.70 -6.65
CA GLY A 56 11.02 9.98 -6.14
C GLY A 56 12.12 10.88 -5.57
N CYS A 57 13.38 10.58 -5.86
CA CYS A 57 14.53 11.32 -5.32
C CYS A 57 14.89 12.51 -6.20
N SER A 58 14.91 13.71 -5.62
CA SER A 58 15.34 14.93 -6.30
C SER A 58 16.82 15.30 -6.02
N CYS A 59 17.57 14.43 -5.37
CA CYS A 59 18.97 14.70 -5.03
C CYS A 59 19.82 14.77 -6.30
N LYS A 60 20.64 15.83 -6.37
CA LYS A 60 21.73 15.91 -7.31
C LYS A 60 22.88 15.02 -6.85
N GLU A 61 23.74 14.59 -7.77
CA GLU A 61 24.93 13.80 -7.42
C GLU A 61 25.71 14.39 -6.20
N PRO A 62 26.24 13.56 -5.29
CA PRO A 62 26.14 12.10 -5.33
C PRO A 62 24.72 11.61 -5.01
N LYS A 63 24.34 10.46 -5.61
CA LYS A 63 23.05 9.83 -5.29
C LYS A 63 22.89 9.73 -3.79
N CYS A 64 21.67 9.94 -3.30
CA CYS A 64 21.36 9.71 -1.91
C CYS A 64 21.89 8.34 -1.49
N GLU A 65 22.65 8.31 -0.40
CA GLU A 65 22.93 7.04 0.26
C GLU A 65 21.62 6.33 0.56
N ILE A 66 21.58 5.02 0.31
CA ILE A 66 20.40 4.22 0.60
C ILE A 66 20.11 4.39 2.08
N ARG A 67 18.98 5.02 2.38
CA ARG A 67 18.53 5.16 3.77
C ARG A 67 18.27 3.78 4.34
N GLU A 68 18.67 3.58 5.58
CA GLU A 68 18.29 2.40 6.32
C GLU A 68 16.77 2.24 6.29
N ALA A 69 16.32 1.03 5.98
CA ALA A 69 14.89 0.72 5.99
C ALA A 69 14.32 0.93 7.41
N TRP A 70 13.08 1.36 7.47
CA TRP A 70 12.35 1.46 8.73
C TRP A 70 12.40 0.14 9.50
N THR A 71 12.70 0.22 10.78
CA THR A 71 12.82 -0.95 11.66
C THR A 71 11.55 -1.20 12.48
N ARG A 72 10.69 -0.21 12.62
CA ARG A 72 9.43 -0.29 13.36
C ARG A 72 8.37 0.64 12.78
N GLN A 73 7.12 0.44 13.16
CA GLN A 73 6.02 1.34 12.85
C GLN A 73 6.24 2.73 13.44
N ASN A 74 5.70 3.76 12.80
CA ASN A 74 5.73 5.12 13.33
C ASN A 74 5.11 5.17 14.71
N LYS A 75 5.73 5.90 15.64
CA LYS A 75 5.26 6.03 17.04
C LYS A 75 3.88 6.71 17.16
N GLY A 76 3.47 7.47 16.16
CA GLY A 76 2.14 8.08 16.12
C GLY A 76 1.01 7.10 15.81
N ILE A 77 1.35 5.87 15.40
CA ILE A 77 0.38 4.80 15.14
C ILE A 77 0.40 3.87 16.34
N GLU A 78 -0.67 3.89 17.12
CA GLU A 78 -0.89 2.96 18.21
C GLU A 78 -1.23 1.58 17.66
N ILE A 79 -0.59 0.55 18.20
CA ILE A 79 -0.86 -0.86 17.84
C ILE A 79 -1.67 -1.47 18.98
N LEU A 80 -2.91 -1.82 18.67
CA LEU A 80 -3.88 -2.33 19.63
C LEU A 80 -3.79 -3.85 19.80
N GLY A 81 -4.54 -4.40 20.74
CA GLY A 81 -4.51 -5.83 21.02
C GLY A 81 -5.05 -6.72 19.92
N GLU A 82 -6.02 -6.24 19.16
CA GLU A 82 -6.67 -6.91 18.03
C GLU A 82 -5.98 -6.70 16.69
N ASP A 83 -4.97 -5.82 16.64
CA ASP A 83 -4.21 -5.60 15.40
C ASP A 83 -3.38 -6.82 15.03
N ALA A 84 -3.05 -6.91 13.76
CA ALA A 84 -2.14 -7.91 13.23
C ALA A 84 -0.93 -7.27 12.54
N ILE A 85 0.24 -7.87 12.70
CA ILE A 85 1.46 -7.40 12.05
C ILE A 85 1.98 -8.48 11.11
N THR A 86 2.02 -8.16 9.83
CA THR A 86 2.53 -9.07 8.80
C THR A 86 3.05 -8.30 7.58
N ASP A 87 3.98 -8.90 6.87
CA ASP A 87 4.41 -8.50 5.53
C ASP A 87 4.15 -9.63 4.50
N ASN A 88 3.39 -10.62 4.91
CA ASN A 88 3.08 -11.81 4.12
C ASN A 88 1.64 -11.81 3.64
N GLY A 89 1.43 -11.90 2.33
CA GLY A 89 0.11 -11.88 1.73
C GLY A 89 -0.76 -13.07 2.10
N GLN A 90 -0.17 -14.27 2.26
CA GLN A 90 -0.93 -15.44 2.69
C GLN A 90 -1.43 -15.28 4.13
N GLU A 91 -0.60 -14.77 5.02
CA GLU A 91 -1.02 -14.49 6.39
C GLU A 91 -2.11 -13.42 6.44
N ALA A 92 -1.98 -12.34 5.65
CA ALA A 92 -3.02 -11.32 5.54
C ALA A 92 -4.34 -11.92 5.04
N PHE A 93 -4.29 -12.74 3.98
CA PHE A 93 -5.49 -13.41 3.46
C PHE A 93 -6.08 -14.41 4.44
N ASN A 94 -5.26 -15.17 5.16
CA ASN A 94 -5.70 -16.07 6.21
C ASN A 94 -6.51 -15.34 7.29
N LEU A 95 -5.98 -14.22 7.78
CA LEU A 95 -6.64 -13.37 8.77
C LEU A 95 -7.98 -12.85 8.27
N LEU A 96 -8.00 -12.21 7.09
CA LEU A 96 -9.22 -11.67 6.49
C LEU A 96 -10.28 -12.76 6.30
N SER A 97 -9.86 -13.98 5.94
CA SER A 97 -10.76 -15.11 5.77
C SER A 97 -11.29 -15.65 7.10
N ALA A 98 -10.42 -15.83 8.09
CA ALA A 98 -10.80 -16.32 9.40
C ALA A 98 -11.75 -15.36 10.15
N THR A 99 -11.54 -14.05 9.97
CA THR A 99 -12.37 -13.00 10.56
C THR A 99 -13.56 -12.60 9.70
N LYS A 100 -13.73 -13.22 8.52
CA LYS A 100 -14.80 -12.93 7.54
C LYS A 100 -14.82 -11.47 7.11
N ILE A 101 -13.65 -10.83 7.03
CA ILE A 101 -13.52 -9.48 6.51
C ILE A 101 -13.53 -9.53 4.99
N GLU A 102 -14.54 -8.90 4.38
CA GLU A 102 -14.69 -8.79 2.93
C GLU A 102 -14.33 -7.40 2.41
N ASN A 103 -14.47 -6.36 3.25
CA ASN A 103 -14.20 -4.98 2.88
C ASN A 103 -12.85 -4.56 3.45
N VAL A 104 -11.94 -4.08 2.59
CA VAL A 104 -10.57 -3.73 2.96
C VAL A 104 -10.29 -2.29 2.55
N ILE A 105 -9.94 -1.46 3.51
CA ILE A 105 -9.47 -0.10 3.28
C ILE A 105 -7.96 -0.09 3.29
N LEU A 106 -7.35 0.45 2.24
CA LEU A 106 -5.91 0.64 2.17
C LEU A 106 -5.54 2.11 2.32
N CYS A 107 -4.50 2.36 3.08
CA CYS A 107 -3.88 3.67 3.27
C CYS A 107 -2.38 3.52 3.52
N GLY A 108 -1.65 4.62 3.55
CA GLY A 108 -0.22 4.62 3.80
C GLY A 108 0.60 4.91 2.56
N VAL A 109 1.90 4.64 2.61
CA VAL A 109 2.87 5.05 1.58
C VAL A 109 3.77 3.89 1.13
N HIS A 110 4.24 3.90 -0.11
CA HIS A 110 3.86 4.86 -1.14
C HIS A 110 2.84 4.25 -2.09
N LEU A 111 1.91 5.04 -2.60
CA LEU A 111 0.78 4.57 -3.41
C LEU A 111 1.24 3.81 -4.65
N ASN A 112 2.14 4.41 -5.45
CA ASN A 112 2.69 3.80 -6.67
C ASN A 112 3.57 2.57 -6.43
N MET A 113 3.94 2.30 -5.18
CA MET A 113 4.83 1.20 -4.78
C MET A 113 4.13 0.20 -3.85
N CYS A 114 4.31 0.35 -2.53
CA CYS A 114 3.87 -0.62 -1.54
C CYS A 114 2.35 -0.79 -1.51
N VAL A 115 1.60 0.30 -1.59
CA VAL A 115 0.13 0.28 -1.49
C VAL A 115 -0.49 -0.44 -2.69
N LEU A 116 0.03 -0.21 -3.89
CA LEU A 116 -0.38 -0.95 -5.10
C LEU A 116 0.20 -2.37 -5.16
N GLY A 117 1.49 -2.53 -4.86
CA GLY A 117 2.27 -3.69 -5.30
C GLY A 117 2.62 -4.72 -4.24
N ARG A 118 2.45 -4.47 -2.94
CA ARG A 118 2.71 -5.49 -1.92
C ARG A 118 1.71 -6.65 -2.05
N PRO A 119 2.07 -7.89 -1.60
CA PRO A 119 1.18 -9.04 -1.70
C PRO A 119 -0.10 -8.94 -0.85
N PHE A 120 -0.22 -7.88 -0.07
CA PHE A 120 -1.41 -7.45 0.67
C PHE A 120 -1.88 -6.05 0.23
N GLY A 121 -1.34 -5.55 -0.87
CA GLY A 121 -1.72 -4.28 -1.49
C GLY A 121 -2.94 -4.39 -2.40
N ILE A 122 -3.30 -3.27 -3.04
CA ILE A 122 -4.53 -3.13 -3.82
C ILE A 122 -4.65 -4.23 -4.88
N ARG A 123 -3.63 -4.40 -5.75
CA ARG A 123 -3.68 -5.36 -6.86
C ARG A 123 -4.01 -6.76 -6.38
N GLN A 124 -3.36 -7.17 -5.30
CA GLN A 124 -3.52 -8.52 -4.79
C GLN A 124 -4.85 -8.70 -4.07
N MET A 125 -5.29 -7.76 -3.26
CA MET A 125 -6.56 -7.86 -2.55
C MET A 125 -7.75 -7.86 -3.50
N VAL A 126 -7.71 -7.06 -4.58
CA VAL A 126 -8.73 -7.10 -5.65
C VAL A 126 -8.73 -8.46 -6.35
N LYS A 127 -7.56 -8.99 -6.71
CA LYS A 127 -7.44 -10.34 -7.33
C LYS A 127 -7.91 -11.47 -6.41
N LEU A 128 -7.83 -11.27 -5.11
CA LEU A 128 -8.36 -12.21 -4.10
C LEU A 128 -9.88 -12.07 -3.87
N GLY A 129 -10.53 -11.18 -4.60
CA GLY A 129 -11.98 -10.97 -4.51
C GLY A 129 -12.44 -10.16 -3.32
N LYS A 130 -11.56 -9.41 -2.67
CA LYS A 130 -11.93 -8.49 -1.60
C LYS A 130 -12.51 -7.19 -2.18
N ASN A 131 -13.47 -6.61 -1.47
CA ASN A 131 -13.99 -5.27 -1.74
C ASN A 131 -12.97 -4.25 -1.23
N VAL A 132 -12.17 -3.71 -2.13
CA VAL A 132 -11.07 -2.80 -1.78
C VAL A 132 -11.49 -1.36 -1.99
N ALA A 133 -11.07 -0.46 -1.10
CA ALA A 133 -11.14 0.99 -1.28
C ALA A 133 -9.84 1.64 -0.80
N LEU A 134 -9.41 2.68 -1.50
CA LEU A 134 -8.25 3.49 -1.10
C LEU A 134 -8.71 4.74 -0.34
N MET A 135 -8.12 4.98 0.83
CA MET A 135 -8.29 6.27 1.53
C MET A 135 -7.28 7.27 0.95
N ARG A 136 -7.73 8.06 -0.06
CA ARG A 136 -6.84 8.84 -0.92
C ARG A 136 -6.14 10.02 -0.24
N ASP A 137 -6.70 10.57 0.83
CA ASP A 137 -6.08 11.64 1.60
C ASP A 137 -5.07 11.13 2.66
N MET A 138 -4.98 9.81 2.83
CA MET A 138 -4.04 9.16 3.74
C MET A 138 -3.01 8.34 2.99
N THR A 139 -2.61 8.80 1.81
CA THR A 139 -1.57 8.19 0.97
C THR A 139 -0.69 9.26 0.32
N ASP A 140 0.44 8.84 -0.22
CA ASP A 140 1.38 9.69 -0.95
C ASP A 140 2.17 8.83 -1.94
N THR A 141 2.82 9.46 -2.92
CA THR A 141 3.59 8.78 -3.97
C THR A 141 5.09 9.02 -3.85
N MET A 142 5.87 8.09 -4.36
CA MET A 142 7.29 8.32 -4.66
C MET A 142 7.38 9.01 -6.03
N TYR A 143 7.27 10.33 -6.05
CA TYR A 143 7.30 11.12 -7.26
C TYR A 143 8.16 12.37 -7.11
N ASN A 144 9.07 12.56 -8.05
CA ASN A 144 9.90 13.75 -8.17
C ASN A 144 9.29 14.68 -9.24
N PRO A 145 8.88 15.92 -8.89
CA PRO A 145 8.34 16.89 -9.83
C PRO A 145 9.24 17.24 -11.03
N GLN A 146 10.53 16.93 -10.97
CA GLN A 146 11.48 17.11 -12.09
C GLN A 146 11.39 15.99 -13.12
N ARG A 147 10.62 14.93 -12.84
CA ARG A 147 10.40 13.80 -13.75
C ARG A 147 9.04 13.94 -14.44
N PRO A 148 8.86 13.30 -15.60
CA PRO A 148 7.57 13.28 -16.27
C PRO A 148 6.42 12.84 -15.32
N PRO A 149 5.27 13.49 -15.39
CA PRO A 149 4.84 14.53 -16.33
C PRO A 149 5.25 15.97 -15.96
N GLY A 150 6.08 16.20 -14.96
CA GLY A 150 6.58 17.54 -14.62
C GLY A 150 5.55 18.42 -13.89
N VAL A 151 4.66 17.81 -13.12
CA VAL A 151 3.66 18.49 -12.29
C VAL A 151 4.15 18.60 -10.85
N ASP A 152 3.47 19.38 -10.00
CA ASP A 152 3.79 19.37 -8.58
C ASP A 152 3.57 17.99 -7.95
N HIS A 153 4.21 17.75 -6.81
CA HIS A 153 4.20 16.45 -6.13
C HIS A 153 2.78 15.93 -5.84
N PHE A 154 1.90 16.79 -5.36
CA PHE A 154 0.56 16.39 -4.97
C PHE A 154 -0.34 16.14 -6.18
N THR A 155 -0.16 16.90 -7.25
CA THR A 155 -0.79 16.60 -8.54
C THR A 155 -0.29 15.25 -9.08
N GLY A 156 0.99 14.92 -8.92
CA GLY A 156 1.51 13.60 -9.25
C GLY A 156 0.82 12.48 -8.46
N THR A 157 0.57 12.70 -7.17
CA THR A 157 -0.20 11.77 -6.34
C THR A 157 -1.65 11.62 -6.83
N ASP A 158 -2.33 12.73 -7.19
CA ASP A 158 -3.70 12.67 -7.73
C ASP A 158 -3.77 11.89 -9.06
N LEU A 159 -2.75 11.99 -9.90
CA LEU A 159 -2.68 11.20 -11.13
C LEU A 159 -2.62 9.70 -10.84
N VAL A 160 -1.86 9.28 -9.83
CA VAL A 160 -1.82 7.87 -9.42
C VAL A 160 -3.12 7.44 -8.75
N VAL A 161 -3.76 8.32 -7.97
CA VAL A 161 -5.11 8.06 -7.42
C VAL A 161 -6.10 7.82 -8.56
N ALA A 162 -6.12 8.67 -9.59
CA ALA A 162 -6.98 8.49 -10.77
C ALA A 162 -6.69 7.17 -11.51
N HIS A 163 -5.42 6.75 -11.58
CA HIS A 163 -5.05 5.44 -12.12
C HIS A 163 -5.65 4.30 -11.27
N VAL A 164 -5.58 4.39 -9.95
CA VAL A 164 -6.20 3.40 -9.04
C VAL A 164 -7.71 3.34 -9.26
N GLU A 165 -8.38 4.48 -9.33
CA GLU A 165 -9.83 4.56 -9.56
C GLU A 165 -10.25 3.96 -10.90
N ARG A 166 -9.42 4.12 -11.91
CA ARG A 166 -9.70 3.62 -13.25
C ARG A 166 -9.57 2.10 -13.36
N TYR A 167 -8.57 1.50 -12.69
CA TYR A 167 -8.19 0.11 -12.95
C TYR A 167 -8.46 -0.83 -11.77
N TRP A 168 -8.54 -0.33 -10.54
CA TRP A 168 -8.47 -1.18 -9.37
C TRP A 168 -9.65 -1.06 -8.42
N CYS A 169 -9.86 0.11 -7.83
CA CYS A 169 -10.86 0.25 -6.77
C CYS A 169 -11.31 1.70 -6.58
N PRO A 170 -12.51 1.93 -6.01
CA PRO A 170 -12.96 3.25 -5.62
C PRO A 170 -12.07 3.86 -4.54
N THR A 171 -12.16 5.18 -4.40
CA THR A 171 -11.49 5.91 -3.33
C THR A 171 -12.49 6.73 -2.51
N PHE A 172 -12.08 7.08 -1.30
CA PHE A 172 -12.82 7.95 -0.40
C PHE A 172 -11.82 8.73 0.46
N THR A 173 -12.29 9.60 1.35
CA THR A 173 -11.44 10.39 2.24
C THR A 173 -11.64 10.02 3.70
N SER A 174 -10.69 10.37 4.55
CA SER A 174 -10.81 10.21 6.00
C SER A 174 -12.04 10.93 6.59
N ALA A 175 -12.55 11.97 5.90
CA ALA A 175 -13.78 12.67 6.26
C ALA A 175 -15.00 11.75 6.31
N ASP A 176 -15.07 10.80 5.39
CA ASP A 176 -16.19 9.87 5.27
C ASP A 176 -16.32 8.94 6.50
N LEU A 177 -15.21 8.71 7.21
CA LEU A 177 -15.19 7.92 8.45
C LEU A 177 -15.25 8.79 9.71
N THR A 178 -14.63 9.95 9.69
CA THR A 178 -14.42 10.75 10.90
C THR A 178 -15.41 11.89 11.05
N GLY A 179 -16.09 12.27 9.98
CA GLY A 179 -16.92 13.48 9.91
C GLY A 179 -16.13 14.80 9.99
N LYS A 180 -14.78 14.71 10.02
CA LYS A 180 -13.89 15.87 10.03
C LYS A 180 -13.50 16.24 8.60
N LYS A 181 -12.83 17.39 8.42
CA LYS A 181 -12.24 17.74 7.12
C LYS A 181 -11.22 16.68 6.68
N PRO A 182 -11.14 16.37 5.37
CA PRO A 182 -10.11 15.48 4.85
C PRO A 182 -8.71 15.94 5.27
N PHE A 183 -7.82 15.00 5.50
CA PHE A 183 -6.43 15.31 5.76
C PHE A 183 -5.81 15.99 4.53
N ARG A 184 -4.93 16.94 4.79
CA ARG A 184 -4.12 17.59 3.77
C ARG A 184 -2.71 17.84 4.30
N PHE A 185 -1.72 17.53 3.52
CA PHE A 185 -0.34 17.83 3.84
C PHE A 185 -0.12 19.35 3.93
N ALA A 186 0.63 19.80 4.92
CA ALA A 186 0.89 21.23 5.12
C ALA A 186 1.58 21.91 3.91
N ALA A 187 2.31 21.15 3.12
CA ALA A 187 2.95 21.60 1.90
C ALA A 187 2.01 21.68 0.70
N ASP A 188 0.87 21.00 0.73
CA ASP A 188 -0.16 21.09 -0.32
C ASP A 188 -0.94 22.38 -0.20
N LYS A 189 -0.71 23.30 -1.14
CA LYS A 189 -1.32 24.63 -1.19
C LYS A 189 -2.51 24.74 -2.15
N ARG A 190 -2.92 23.65 -2.77
CA ARG A 190 -4.04 23.62 -3.72
C ARG A 190 -5.39 23.74 -3.03
#